data_ba1c7ea506b635ddd333f96639758b08
#
_entry.id   ba1c7ea506b635ddd333f96639758b08
#
_cell.length_a   1.000
_cell.length_b   1.000
_cell.length_c   1.000
_cell.angle_alpha   90.00
_cell.angle_beta   90.00
_cell.angle_gamma   90.00
#
_symmetry.space_group_name_H-M   'P 1'
#
loop_
_entity.id
_entity.type
_entity.pdbx_description
1 polymer ?
#
loop_
_entity_poly.entity_id
_entity_poly.type
_entity_poly.pdbx_seq_one_letter_code
_entity_poly.pdbx_strand_id
1 'polypeptide(L)'
;PIKSSAASDVYKRQTKDRDVLRAFIGTHPTLLSWKMDGLTVVLTYRDGKLYKAVTRGNGEVGEVITNNAKVFKNVPVQIAYQGELILRGEAVIGYKDFEKINQEIEDVDARYKNPRNLCSGSVRQLNNQITAKRNVMFYAFTLVQADGVDFQNSRACQMEWLKSQGFTTVEYYMVTRDTVEDEVAKFSSKISENDFPSDGLV
;
A
#
# COMPACT_ATOMS: atom_id res chain seq x y z
N PRO A 1 21.93 -23.24 -6.09
CA PRO A 1 20.80 -22.32 -5.91
C PRO A 1 20.26 -21.94 -7.27
N ILE A 2 19.13 -22.51 -7.64
CA ILE A 2 18.44 -22.19 -8.90
C ILE A 2 17.78 -20.83 -8.67
N LYS A 3 18.33 -19.78 -9.26
CA LYS A 3 17.68 -18.49 -9.35
C LYS A 3 16.44 -18.65 -10.24
N SER A 4 15.26 -18.64 -9.67
CA SER A 4 14.01 -18.63 -10.40
C SER A 4 13.89 -17.31 -11.17
N SER A 5 14.27 -17.30 -12.43
CA SER A 5 14.09 -16.19 -13.36
C SER A 5 12.60 -15.88 -13.63
N ALA A 6 11.72 -16.84 -13.38
CA ALA A 6 10.27 -16.70 -13.58
C ALA A 6 9.60 -15.68 -12.63
N ALA A 7 10.10 -15.50 -11.41
CA ALA A 7 9.51 -14.54 -10.46
C ALA A 7 9.82 -13.08 -10.81
N SER A 8 10.93 -12.79 -11.52
CA SER A 8 11.28 -11.42 -11.92
C SER A 8 10.50 -10.92 -13.12
N ASP A 9 10.04 -11.82 -13.99
CA ASP A 9 9.32 -11.43 -15.22
C ASP A 9 7.84 -11.08 -14.97
N VAL A 10 7.22 -11.66 -13.94
CA VAL A 10 5.84 -11.36 -13.57
C VAL A 10 5.70 -9.91 -13.04
N TYR A 11 6.72 -9.39 -12.39
CA TYR A 11 6.71 -8.02 -11.85
C TYR A 11 6.92 -6.91 -12.89
N LYS A 12 7.31 -7.24 -14.11
CA LYS A 12 7.62 -6.24 -15.16
C LYS A 12 6.58 -6.12 -16.27
N ARG A 13 5.47 -6.86 -16.17
CA ARG A 13 4.39 -6.75 -17.15
C ARG A 13 3.55 -5.51 -16.88
N GLN A 14 3.92 -4.41 -17.52
CA GLN A 14 3.10 -3.21 -17.60
C GLN A 14 2.56 -3.10 -19.01
N THR A 15 1.29 -2.76 -19.15
CA THR A 15 0.68 -2.50 -20.44
C THR A 15 -0.18 -1.25 -20.39
N LYS A 16 -0.20 -0.50 -21.48
CA LYS A 16 -1.20 0.54 -21.77
C LYS A 16 -2.19 0.05 -22.84
N ASP A 17 -1.96 -1.14 -23.38
CA ASP A 17 -2.79 -1.78 -24.38
C ASP A 17 -3.98 -2.47 -23.71
N ARG A 18 -5.18 -2.06 -24.11
CA ARG A 18 -6.44 -2.55 -23.56
C ARG A 18 -6.70 -4.02 -23.93
N ASP A 19 -6.34 -4.42 -25.14
CA ASP A 19 -6.54 -5.80 -25.58
C ASP A 19 -5.64 -6.77 -24.80
N VAL A 20 -4.40 -6.37 -24.52
CA VAL A 20 -3.48 -7.12 -23.66
C VAL A 20 -4.04 -7.23 -22.24
N LEU A 21 -4.61 -6.16 -21.69
CA LEU A 21 -5.22 -6.18 -20.37
C LEU A 21 -6.45 -7.10 -20.32
N ARG A 22 -7.34 -7.01 -21.31
CA ARG A 22 -8.52 -7.89 -21.46
C ARG A 22 -8.12 -9.36 -21.59
N ALA A 23 -7.09 -9.65 -22.38
CA ALA A 23 -6.55 -11.00 -22.54
C ALA A 23 -5.96 -11.54 -21.23
N PHE A 24 -5.28 -10.69 -20.46
CA PHE A 24 -4.72 -11.06 -19.14
C PHE A 24 -5.81 -11.42 -18.13
N ILE A 25 -6.89 -10.65 -18.05
CA ILE A 25 -8.03 -10.91 -17.16
C ILE A 25 -8.73 -12.22 -17.55
N GLY A 26 -8.88 -12.47 -18.86
CA GLY A 26 -9.51 -13.70 -19.35
C GLY A 26 -10.94 -13.85 -18.85
N THR A 27 -11.24 -15.00 -18.22
CA THR A 27 -12.57 -15.35 -17.69
C THR A 27 -12.71 -15.14 -16.19
N HIS A 28 -11.65 -14.72 -15.50
CA HIS A 28 -11.64 -14.63 -14.05
C HIS A 28 -11.95 -13.21 -13.57
N PRO A 29 -12.82 -13.03 -12.54
CA PRO A 29 -12.96 -11.77 -11.86
C PRO A 29 -11.61 -11.35 -11.26
N THR A 30 -11.20 -10.12 -11.53
CA THR A 30 -9.89 -9.58 -11.14
C THR A 30 -10.08 -8.32 -10.30
N LEU A 31 -9.23 -8.13 -9.30
CA LEU A 31 -9.23 -6.90 -8.51
C LEU A 31 -8.35 -5.86 -9.19
N LEU A 32 -8.93 -4.72 -9.53
CA LEU A 32 -8.26 -3.54 -10.07
C LEU A 32 -8.17 -2.47 -8.97
N SER A 33 -6.98 -1.95 -8.70
CA SER A 33 -6.76 -0.96 -7.65
C SER A 33 -5.74 0.10 -8.05
N TRP A 34 -5.66 1.20 -7.26
CA TRP A 34 -4.56 2.15 -7.39
C TRP A 34 -3.21 1.49 -7.11
N LYS A 35 -2.23 1.80 -7.95
CA LYS A 35 -0.81 1.58 -7.67
C LYS A 35 -0.27 2.81 -6.95
N MET A 36 -0.37 2.82 -5.64
CA MET A 36 0.11 3.94 -4.83
C MET A 36 1.64 4.05 -4.90
N ASP A 37 2.16 5.26 -4.93
CA ASP A 37 3.59 5.55 -4.97
C ASP A 37 4.08 6.07 -3.62
N GLY A 38 4.53 5.16 -2.80
CA GLY A 38 5.00 5.43 -1.45
C GLY A 38 6.13 4.48 -1.04
N LEU A 39 5.99 3.91 0.14
CA LEU A 39 6.88 2.90 0.67
C LEU A 39 6.10 1.67 1.11
N THR A 40 6.40 0.52 0.52
CA THR A 40 5.76 -0.74 0.93
C THR A 40 6.19 -1.12 2.35
N VAL A 41 5.21 -1.35 3.21
CA VAL A 41 5.37 -1.78 4.61
C VAL A 41 4.62 -3.09 4.83
N VAL A 42 5.25 -4.00 5.56
CA VAL A 42 4.65 -5.23 6.06
C VAL A 42 4.33 -5.03 7.54
N LEU A 43 3.06 -5.21 7.90
CA LEU A 43 2.61 -5.17 9.29
C LEU A 43 2.32 -6.59 9.76
N THR A 44 2.79 -6.92 10.96
CA THR A 44 2.49 -8.16 11.67
C THR A 44 1.78 -7.84 12.98
N TYR A 45 0.63 -8.47 13.19
CA TYR A 45 -0.11 -8.42 14.45
C TYR A 45 -0.09 -9.79 15.12
N ARG A 46 -0.04 -9.79 16.45
CA ARG A 46 -0.16 -10.97 17.30
C ARG A 46 -1.00 -10.62 18.52
N ASP A 47 -1.87 -11.50 18.92
CA ASP A 47 -2.76 -11.30 20.07
C ASP A 47 -3.48 -9.93 20.02
N GLY A 48 -3.96 -9.58 18.81
CA GLY A 48 -4.66 -8.33 18.55
C GLY A 48 -3.81 -7.06 18.59
N LYS A 49 -2.48 -7.14 18.71
CA LYS A 49 -1.59 -5.96 18.84
C LYS A 49 -0.59 -5.89 17.71
N LEU A 50 -0.26 -4.66 17.28
CA LEU A 50 0.83 -4.44 16.34
C LEU A 50 2.16 -4.92 16.95
N TYR A 51 2.62 -6.06 16.47
CA TYR A 51 3.85 -6.71 16.91
C TYR A 51 5.08 -6.16 16.18
N LYS A 52 5.01 -6.06 14.84
CA LYS A 52 6.16 -5.67 14.02
C LYS A 52 5.71 -4.94 12.74
N ALA A 53 6.47 -3.92 12.35
CA ALA A 53 6.38 -3.28 11.06
C ALA A 53 7.76 -3.25 10.40
N VAL A 54 7.82 -3.62 9.11
CA VAL A 54 9.08 -3.72 8.36
C VAL A 54 8.89 -3.11 6.97
N THR A 55 9.86 -2.33 6.50
CA THR A 55 9.89 -1.89 5.11
C THR A 55 10.21 -3.06 4.19
N ARG A 56 9.76 -3.02 2.94
CA ARG A 56 10.09 -4.08 1.98
C ARG A 56 11.61 -4.17 1.70
N GLY A 57 12.36 -3.06 1.85
CA GLY A 57 13.78 -3.00 1.52
C GLY A 57 14.06 -3.38 0.07
N ASN A 58 15.10 -4.19 -0.14
CA ASN A 58 15.46 -4.75 -1.45
C ASN A 58 14.72 -6.06 -1.78
N GLY A 59 13.77 -6.48 -0.95
CA GLY A 59 13.04 -7.75 -1.09
C GLY A 59 13.58 -8.89 -0.21
N GLU A 60 14.81 -8.80 0.27
CA GLU A 60 15.45 -9.78 1.16
C GLU A 60 15.61 -9.21 2.58
N VAL A 61 16.03 -7.96 2.69
CA VAL A 61 16.27 -7.28 3.96
C VAL A 61 15.47 -5.99 4.02
N GLY A 62 14.61 -5.88 5.03
CA GLY A 62 13.83 -4.69 5.32
C GLY A 62 14.21 -4.11 6.70
N GLU A 63 13.98 -2.81 6.87
CA GLU A 63 14.22 -2.10 8.13
C GLU A 63 13.02 -2.23 9.06
N VAL A 64 13.28 -2.48 10.35
CA VAL A 64 12.22 -2.49 11.37
C VAL A 64 11.83 -1.04 11.70
N ILE A 65 10.58 -0.70 11.46
CA ILE A 65 10.02 0.64 11.66
C ILE A 65 8.82 0.63 12.61
N THR A 66 8.70 -0.37 13.46
CA THR A 66 7.53 -0.58 14.35
C THR A 66 7.22 0.65 15.18
N ASN A 67 8.25 1.32 15.72
CA ASN A 67 8.07 2.53 16.53
C ASN A 67 7.42 3.67 15.74
N ASN A 68 7.78 3.83 14.46
CA ASN A 68 7.18 4.83 13.57
C ASN A 68 5.79 4.39 13.08
N ALA A 69 5.60 3.10 12.76
CA ALA A 69 4.30 2.60 12.30
C ALA A 69 3.18 2.79 13.32
N LYS A 70 3.49 2.75 14.63
CA LYS A 70 2.53 3.00 15.71
C LYS A 70 1.91 4.41 15.69
N VAL A 71 2.55 5.35 15.05
CA VAL A 71 2.10 6.74 14.94
C VAL A 71 1.63 7.11 13.54
N PHE A 72 1.50 6.15 12.64
CA PHE A 72 0.81 6.37 11.37
C PHE A 72 -0.66 6.69 11.66
N LYS A 73 -1.19 7.64 10.92
CA LYS A 73 -2.49 8.25 11.22
C LYS A 73 -3.66 7.25 11.25
N ASN A 74 -3.58 6.17 10.48
CA ASN A 74 -4.65 5.20 10.30
C ASN A 74 -4.24 3.73 10.52
N VAL A 75 -3.07 3.48 11.13
CA VAL A 75 -2.69 2.12 11.51
C VAL A 75 -3.25 1.83 12.90
N PRO A 76 -4.16 0.85 13.04
CA PRO A 76 -4.66 0.46 14.35
C PRO A 76 -3.55 -0.22 15.14
N VAL A 77 -3.24 0.28 16.35
CA VAL A 77 -2.27 -0.36 17.23
C VAL A 77 -2.83 -1.62 17.88
N GLN A 78 -4.17 -1.74 17.90
CA GLN A 78 -4.91 -2.90 18.39
C GLN A 78 -6.08 -3.20 17.46
N ILE A 79 -6.34 -4.50 17.21
CA ILE A 79 -7.41 -5.02 16.37
C ILE A 79 -8.21 -6.10 17.13
N ALA A 80 -9.40 -6.44 16.65
CA ALA A 80 -10.25 -7.45 17.27
C ALA A 80 -9.73 -8.88 17.08
N TYR A 81 -9.13 -9.17 15.92
CA TYR A 81 -8.60 -10.50 15.61
C TYR A 81 -7.38 -10.85 16.47
N GLN A 82 -7.37 -12.04 17.09
CA GLN A 82 -6.35 -12.47 18.05
C GLN A 82 -5.30 -13.43 17.49
N GLY A 83 -5.49 -13.95 16.26
CA GLY A 83 -4.50 -14.79 15.58
C GLY A 83 -3.32 -13.98 15.02
N GLU A 84 -2.35 -14.65 14.41
CA GLU A 84 -1.30 -13.96 13.67
C GLU A 84 -1.86 -13.41 12.35
N LEU A 85 -1.74 -12.10 12.18
CA LEU A 85 -2.09 -11.39 10.95
C LEU A 85 -0.86 -10.77 10.33
N ILE A 86 -0.62 -11.07 9.05
CA ILE A 86 0.42 -10.41 8.25
C ILE A 86 -0.24 -9.79 7.03
N LEU A 87 -0.03 -8.50 6.84
CA LEU A 87 -0.54 -7.75 5.69
C LEU A 87 0.52 -6.83 5.10
N ARG A 88 0.34 -6.51 3.83
CA ARG A 88 1.15 -5.51 3.12
C ARG A 88 0.29 -4.33 2.73
N GLY A 89 0.89 -3.16 2.79
CA GLY A 89 0.28 -1.93 2.32
C GLY A 89 1.34 -0.93 1.91
N GLU A 90 0.88 0.17 1.38
CA GLU A 90 1.74 1.29 1.00
C GLU A 90 1.60 2.42 2.02
N ALA A 91 2.71 2.83 2.60
CA ALA A 91 2.80 4.04 3.40
C ALA A 91 3.00 5.23 2.48
N VAL A 92 2.16 6.25 2.60
CA VAL A 92 2.19 7.45 1.77
C VAL A 92 2.01 8.71 2.60
N ILE A 93 2.48 9.83 2.07
CA ILE A 93 2.14 11.18 2.53
C ILE A 93 1.40 11.87 1.39
N GLY A 94 0.27 12.50 1.68
CA GLY A 94 -0.53 13.22 0.69
C GLY A 94 0.18 14.46 0.15
N TYR A 95 -0.26 14.93 -1.03
CA TYR A 95 0.33 16.10 -1.67
C TYR A 95 0.21 17.36 -0.81
N LYS A 96 -0.93 17.57 -0.14
CA LYS A 96 -1.16 18.73 0.75
C LYS A 96 -0.19 18.74 1.93
N ASP A 97 0.00 17.61 2.58
CA ASP A 97 0.95 17.48 3.69
C ASP A 97 2.40 17.64 3.20
N PHE A 98 2.73 17.08 2.03
CA PHE A 98 4.04 17.22 1.40
C PHE A 98 4.37 18.69 1.10
N GLU A 99 3.46 19.45 0.49
CA GLU A 99 3.65 20.86 0.19
C GLU A 99 3.85 21.69 1.46
N LYS A 100 2.99 21.46 2.46
CA LYS A 100 3.09 22.15 3.76
C LYS A 100 4.42 21.88 4.44
N ILE A 101 4.86 20.63 4.53
CA ILE A 101 6.12 20.26 5.19
C ILE A 101 7.31 20.86 4.44
N ASN A 102 7.31 20.83 3.10
CA ASN A 102 8.39 21.44 2.31
C ASN A 102 8.46 22.98 2.44
N GLN A 103 7.32 23.64 2.63
CA GLN A 103 7.30 25.09 2.87
C GLN A 103 7.93 25.46 4.22
N GLU A 104 7.83 24.59 5.22
CA GLU A 104 8.43 24.78 6.55
C GLU A 104 9.96 24.55 6.56
N ILE A 105 10.54 23.96 5.50
CA ILE A 105 11.98 23.74 5.37
C ILE A 105 12.61 25.00 4.75
N GLU A 106 13.37 25.74 5.57
CA GLU A 106 14.03 26.99 5.16
C GLU A 106 15.08 26.77 4.07
N ASP A 107 15.93 25.74 4.26
CA ASP A 107 16.95 25.36 3.28
C ASP A 107 16.31 24.68 2.06
N VAL A 108 16.32 25.35 0.92
CA VAL A 108 15.72 24.87 -0.33
C VAL A 108 16.37 23.56 -0.80
N ASP A 109 17.67 23.40 -0.58
CA ASP A 109 18.41 22.21 -0.99
C ASP A 109 18.10 20.99 -0.11
N ALA A 110 17.60 21.22 1.10
CA ALA A 110 17.13 20.19 2.03
C ALA A 110 15.69 19.74 1.78
N ARG A 111 14.95 20.40 0.89
CA ARG A 111 13.57 20.04 0.56
C ARG A 111 13.48 18.68 -0.13
N TYR A 112 12.41 17.97 0.21
CA TYR A 112 12.13 16.67 -0.42
C TYR A 112 11.66 16.86 -1.87
N LYS A 113 12.13 16.00 -2.78
CA LYS A 113 11.83 16.08 -4.22
C LYS A 113 10.39 15.64 -4.56
N ASN A 114 9.82 14.73 -3.78
CA ASN A 114 8.47 14.20 -3.99
C ASN A 114 7.92 13.59 -2.69
N PRO A 115 6.60 13.33 -2.62
CA PRO A 115 5.96 12.73 -1.45
C PRO A 115 6.54 11.37 -1.04
N ARG A 116 6.95 10.54 -1.99
CA ARG A 116 7.58 9.24 -1.72
C ARG A 116 8.90 9.40 -0.95
N ASN A 117 9.74 10.34 -1.34
CA ASN A 117 11.01 10.61 -0.65
C ASN A 117 10.76 11.14 0.78
N LEU A 118 9.78 12.02 0.95
CA LEU A 118 9.38 12.49 2.27
C LEU A 118 8.85 11.34 3.13
N CYS A 119 7.99 10.48 2.59
CA CYS A 119 7.46 9.31 3.29
C CYS A 119 8.60 8.37 3.72
N SER A 120 9.50 8.03 2.79
CA SER A 120 10.66 7.17 3.06
C SER A 120 11.58 7.72 4.16
N GLY A 121 11.82 9.03 4.18
CA GLY A 121 12.56 9.70 5.26
C GLY A 121 11.77 9.74 6.58
N SER A 122 10.46 9.85 6.50
CA SER A 122 9.59 9.96 7.69
C SER A 122 9.48 8.66 8.48
N VAL A 123 9.39 7.52 7.79
CA VAL A 123 9.24 6.21 8.45
C VAL A 123 10.53 5.71 9.10
N ARG A 124 11.66 6.37 8.84
CA ARG A 124 12.99 6.04 9.38
C ARG A 124 13.45 6.98 10.49
N GLN A 125 12.59 7.89 10.96
CA GLN A 125 12.96 8.81 12.03
C GLN A 125 13.23 8.08 13.35
N LEU A 126 14.31 8.43 14.03
CA LEU A 126 14.62 7.91 15.36
C LEU A 126 13.57 8.38 16.38
N ASN A 127 13.15 9.63 16.29
CA ASN A 127 12.06 10.20 17.08
C ASN A 127 10.75 10.10 16.30
N ASN A 128 9.86 9.20 16.72
CA ASN A 128 8.58 8.99 16.07
C ASN A 128 7.60 10.17 16.17
N GLN A 129 7.85 11.15 17.05
CA GLN A 129 7.08 12.40 17.09
C GLN A 129 7.20 13.21 15.79
N ILE A 130 8.34 13.09 15.11
CA ILE A 130 8.53 13.69 13.77
C ILE A 130 7.63 12.99 12.77
N THR A 131 7.59 11.65 12.80
CA THR A 131 6.70 10.83 11.94
C THR A 131 5.23 11.16 12.20
N ALA A 132 4.83 11.29 13.47
CA ALA A 132 3.46 11.63 13.87
C ALA A 132 2.97 12.96 13.26
N LYS A 133 3.84 13.96 13.20
CA LYS A 133 3.53 15.28 12.62
C LYS A 133 3.42 15.28 11.09
N ARG A 134 3.95 14.26 10.42
CA ARG A 134 4.02 14.18 8.96
C ARG A 134 2.83 13.46 8.33
N ASN A 135 1.82 13.07 9.12
CA ASN A 135 0.57 12.47 8.65
C ASN A 135 0.76 11.27 7.70
N VAL A 136 1.70 10.37 8.02
CA VAL A 136 1.87 9.15 7.23
C VAL A 136 0.60 8.31 7.29
N MET A 137 0.04 7.98 6.12
CA MET A 137 -1.11 7.10 5.95
C MET A 137 -0.65 5.74 5.44
N PHE A 138 -1.33 4.69 5.82
CA PHE A 138 -1.09 3.33 5.35
C PHE A 138 -2.33 2.79 4.65
N TYR A 139 -2.16 2.25 3.44
CA TYR A 139 -3.23 1.64 2.66
C TYR A 139 -2.91 0.18 2.41
N ALA A 140 -3.67 -0.71 3.02
CA ALA A 140 -3.51 -2.15 2.83
C ALA A 140 -3.91 -2.56 1.41
N PHE A 141 -3.08 -3.36 0.76
CA PHE A 141 -3.37 -3.88 -0.58
C PHE A 141 -3.26 -5.41 -0.69
N THR A 142 -2.67 -6.08 0.30
CA THR A 142 -2.56 -7.54 0.32
C THR A 142 -2.62 -8.07 1.74
N LEU A 143 -3.54 -9.00 1.99
CA LEU A 143 -3.49 -9.89 3.13
C LEU A 143 -2.54 -11.04 2.78
N VAL A 144 -1.52 -11.27 3.60
CA VAL A 144 -0.52 -12.34 3.42
C VAL A 144 -0.90 -13.57 4.21
N GLN A 145 -1.30 -13.38 5.48
CA GLN A 145 -1.64 -14.45 6.41
C GLN A 145 -2.68 -13.97 7.42
N ALA A 146 -3.65 -14.81 7.71
CA ALA A 146 -4.54 -14.69 8.86
C ALA A 146 -4.88 -16.12 9.32
N ASP A 147 -4.34 -16.51 10.46
CA ASP A 147 -4.44 -17.90 10.95
C ASP A 147 -5.90 -18.29 11.24
N GLY A 148 -6.32 -19.43 10.71
CA GLY A 148 -7.67 -19.97 10.95
C GLY A 148 -8.81 -19.24 10.21
N VAL A 149 -8.52 -18.34 9.26
CA VAL A 149 -9.53 -17.66 8.44
C VAL A 149 -9.45 -18.15 7.00
N ASP A 150 -10.56 -18.72 6.50
CA ASP A 150 -10.68 -19.12 5.10
C ASP A 150 -11.36 -18.02 4.29
N PHE A 151 -10.66 -17.49 3.32
CA PHE A 151 -11.17 -16.47 2.38
C PHE A 151 -11.61 -17.05 1.05
N GLN A 152 -11.67 -18.39 0.90
CA GLN A 152 -12.06 -19.08 -0.33
C GLN A 152 -11.29 -18.56 -1.56
N ASN A 153 -10.02 -18.26 -1.39
CA ASN A 153 -9.16 -17.65 -2.39
C ASN A 153 -9.69 -16.31 -3.00
N SER A 154 -10.59 -15.63 -2.28
CA SER A 154 -11.18 -14.36 -2.73
C SER A 154 -10.41 -13.15 -2.21
N ARG A 155 -9.81 -12.41 -3.12
CA ARG A 155 -9.15 -11.12 -2.79
C ARG A 155 -10.14 -10.09 -2.25
N ALA A 156 -11.36 -10.04 -2.79
CA ALA A 156 -12.38 -9.14 -2.30
C ALA A 156 -12.76 -9.45 -0.84
N CYS A 157 -12.96 -10.72 -0.49
CA CYS A 157 -13.21 -11.13 0.90
C CYS A 157 -12.06 -10.74 1.83
N GLN A 158 -10.80 -10.89 1.39
CA GLN A 158 -9.62 -10.47 2.15
C GLN A 158 -9.63 -8.96 2.43
N MET A 159 -9.94 -8.14 1.42
CA MET A 159 -9.96 -6.69 1.55
C MET A 159 -11.10 -6.22 2.48
N GLU A 160 -12.30 -6.78 2.33
CA GLU A 160 -13.43 -6.47 3.22
C GLU A 160 -13.16 -6.90 4.66
N TRP A 161 -12.53 -8.05 4.85
CA TRP A 161 -12.13 -8.50 6.18
C TRP A 161 -11.09 -7.57 6.81
N LEU A 162 -10.08 -7.11 6.05
CA LEU A 162 -9.13 -6.11 6.55
C LEU A 162 -9.82 -4.82 6.97
N LYS A 163 -10.81 -4.34 6.22
CA LYS A 163 -11.64 -3.18 6.62
C LYS A 163 -12.37 -3.44 7.94
N SER A 164 -12.92 -4.63 8.13
CA SER A 164 -13.61 -5.01 9.38
C SER A 164 -12.67 -5.02 10.59
N GLN A 165 -11.36 -5.23 10.37
CA GLN A 165 -10.34 -5.13 11.43
C GLN A 165 -9.86 -3.68 11.65
N GLY A 166 -10.40 -2.68 10.94
CA GLY A 166 -10.08 -1.27 11.09
C GLY A 166 -8.97 -0.77 10.17
N PHE A 167 -8.53 -1.55 9.19
CA PHE A 167 -7.55 -1.09 8.21
C PHE A 167 -8.20 -0.28 7.09
N THR A 168 -7.53 0.78 6.68
CA THR A 168 -7.84 1.44 5.40
C THR A 168 -7.22 0.61 4.28
N THR A 169 -8.03 0.19 3.32
CA THR A 169 -7.54 -0.51 2.12
C THR A 169 -7.36 0.46 0.96
N VAL A 170 -6.48 0.12 0.02
CA VAL A 170 -6.46 0.82 -1.27
C VAL A 170 -7.84 0.74 -1.93
N GLU A 171 -8.27 1.80 -2.61
CA GLU A 171 -9.51 1.75 -3.39
C GLU A 171 -9.37 0.73 -4.53
N TYR A 172 -10.37 -0.14 -4.67
CA TYR A 172 -10.38 -1.21 -5.66
C TYR A 172 -11.78 -1.46 -6.21
N TYR A 173 -11.83 -2.05 -7.39
CA TYR A 173 -13.05 -2.57 -8.01
C TYR A 173 -12.81 -3.98 -8.51
N MET A 174 -13.82 -4.84 -8.42
CA MET A 174 -13.80 -6.14 -9.09
C MET A 174 -14.19 -5.93 -10.54
N VAL A 175 -13.32 -6.35 -11.44
CA VAL A 175 -13.49 -6.20 -12.88
C VAL A 175 -13.51 -7.54 -13.59
N THR A 176 -14.17 -7.57 -14.72
CA THR A 176 -14.12 -8.65 -15.70
C THR A 176 -13.49 -8.12 -16.99
N ARG A 177 -13.23 -9.01 -17.94
CA ARG A 177 -12.81 -8.66 -19.29
C ARG A 177 -13.67 -7.57 -19.93
N ASP A 178 -15.00 -7.58 -19.65
CA ASP A 178 -15.95 -6.68 -20.30
C ASP A 178 -16.11 -5.35 -19.57
N THR A 179 -15.81 -5.28 -18.26
CA THR A 179 -16.00 -4.09 -17.44
C THR A 179 -14.71 -3.32 -17.14
N VAL A 180 -13.55 -3.89 -17.42
CA VAL A 180 -12.26 -3.31 -17.02
C VAL A 180 -12.01 -1.93 -17.63
N GLU A 181 -12.42 -1.69 -18.85
CA GLU A 181 -12.21 -0.40 -19.51
C GLU A 181 -13.01 0.72 -18.87
N ASP A 182 -14.27 0.45 -18.49
CA ASP A 182 -15.13 1.40 -17.80
C ASP A 182 -14.56 1.75 -16.42
N GLU A 183 -14.07 0.75 -15.69
CA GLU A 183 -13.47 1.00 -14.38
C GLU A 183 -12.13 1.74 -14.49
N VAL A 184 -11.29 1.43 -15.49
CA VAL A 184 -10.08 2.22 -15.78
C VAL A 184 -10.44 3.68 -16.10
N ALA A 185 -11.51 3.93 -16.86
CA ALA A 185 -11.96 5.28 -17.14
C ALA A 185 -12.42 6.01 -15.86
N LYS A 186 -13.16 5.34 -14.97
CA LYS A 186 -13.57 5.89 -13.66
C LYS A 186 -12.35 6.24 -12.78
N PHE A 187 -11.35 5.37 -12.70
CA PHE A 187 -10.11 5.68 -11.99
C PHE A 187 -9.41 6.89 -12.62
N SER A 188 -9.33 6.95 -13.94
CA SER A 188 -8.69 8.04 -14.66
C SER A 188 -9.36 9.40 -14.38
N SER A 189 -10.70 9.45 -14.26
CA SER A 189 -11.41 10.67 -13.94
C SER A 189 -11.15 11.20 -12.52
N LYS A 190 -10.72 10.32 -11.60
CA LYS A 190 -10.42 10.68 -10.21
C LYS A 190 -8.97 11.12 -9.96
N ILE A 191 -8.07 10.98 -10.94
CA ILE A 191 -6.63 11.26 -10.74
C ILE A 191 -6.40 12.68 -10.20
N SER A 192 -7.11 13.67 -10.72
CA SER A 192 -6.97 15.07 -10.31
C SER A 192 -7.51 15.37 -8.92
N GLU A 193 -8.34 14.49 -8.37
CA GLU A 193 -8.95 14.64 -7.05
C GLU A 193 -8.16 13.94 -5.93
N ASN A 194 -7.27 13.01 -6.31
CA ASN A 194 -6.49 12.24 -5.37
C ASN A 194 -5.43 13.08 -4.66
N ASP A 195 -5.43 13.02 -3.33
CA ASP A 195 -4.40 13.65 -2.51
C ASP A 195 -3.20 12.72 -2.24
N PHE A 196 -3.12 11.58 -2.89
CA PHE A 196 -2.02 10.62 -2.74
C PHE A 196 -1.30 10.39 -4.08
N PRO A 197 0.03 10.16 -4.04
CA PRO A 197 0.80 9.85 -5.23
C PRO A 197 0.45 8.45 -5.76
N SER A 198 0.32 8.32 -7.08
CA SER A 198 0.00 7.06 -7.77
C SER A 198 0.76 6.96 -9.08
N ASP A 199 1.26 5.76 -9.39
CA ASP A 199 1.93 5.40 -10.65
C ASP A 199 0.97 4.83 -11.71
N GLY A 200 -0.31 4.64 -11.38
CA GLY A 200 -1.30 4.01 -12.23
C GLY A 200 -2.18 3.00 -11.48
N LEU A 201 -2.50 1.91 -12.15
CA LEU A 201 -3.37 0.84 -11.62
C LEU A 201 -2.65 -0.52 -11.58
N VAL A 202 -3.12 -1.39 -10.71
CA VAL A 202 -2.65 -2.78 -10.52
C VAL A 202 -3.83 -3.73 -10.59
#